data_82ea2dc3fe60bdb5dbe08d2d1a8425f0
#
_entry.id   82ea2dc3fe60bdb5dbe08d2d1a8425f0
#
_cell.length_a   1.000
_cell.length_b   1.000
_cell.length_c   1.000
_cell.angle_alpha   90.00
_cell.angle_beta   90.00
_cell.angle_gamma   90.00
#
_symmetry.space_group_name_H-M   'P 1'
#
loop_
_entity.id
_entity.type
_entity.pdbx_description
1 polymer ?
#
loop_
_entity_poly.entity_id
_entity_poly.type
_entity_poly.pdbx_seq_one_letter_code
_entity_poly.pdbx_strand_id
1 'polypeptide(L)'
;TTLFRSGSPDADIKIRVRGGGSLSQDNSPLYIVDGFPVSSISDIAPSEIQSIDVLKDASSTAIYGARGANGVIIITTKSGKEGKTQVDFGASFGFKQVTKLTEVLSPYDFVAYQREIGSLDYGNFADMDIWRSIDGTDYQDEMFGRTGNQQQYNINVSGGTKQMTYSVSYAHNEEKSIMLNSGFKKDNVNAKIKSELNKWMTLDFNARLSYSTIDGLGGGADTNESNAANSTVANATVFRPVDSLKYSDDDEENSSAQQKSPLERLLATDKTRNTFNQNYNVGLNWKPFKNWTFRSEFGYGWKFDDTEQYWGVDAVSNSKYGYNGQPQAYLLREKTMSWRNANTLTYDNKKLFKGRD
;
A
#
# COMPACT_ATOMS: atom_id res chain seq x y z
N THR A 1 11.16 8.89 -14.07
CA THR A 1 10.16 8.12 -13.28
C THR A 1 9.91 8.82 -11.97
N THR A 2 8.68 9.17 -11.68
CA THR A 2 8.31 9.83 -10.42
C THR A 2 7.73 8.79 -9.46
N LEU A 3 8.24 8.78 -8.25
CA LEU A 3 7.82 7.90 -7.16
C LEU A 3 7.04 8.73 -6.14
N PHE A 4 5.80 8.35 -5.88
CA PHE A 4 4.99 8.96 -4.82
C PHE A 4 4.89 7.97 -3.66
N ARG A 5 5.16 8.44 -2.45
CA ARG A 5 4.93 7.68 -1.21
C ARG A 5 3.91 8.41 -0.38
N SER A 6 2.94 7.70 0.15
CA SER A 6 2.08 8.20 1.22
C SER A 6 2.70 7.83 2.58
N GLY A 7 2.29 8.52 3.63
CA GLY A 7 2.72 8.19 5.01
C GLY A 7 2.12 6.90 5.55
N SER A 8 1.21 6.27 4.81
CA SER A 8 0.57 5.02 5.23
C SER A 8 1.52 3.83 5.11
N PRO A 9 1.54 2.92 6.09
CA PRO A 9 2.41 1.74 6.09
C PRO A 9 2.19 0.81 4.90
N ASP A 10 0.97 0.74 4.38
CA ASP A 10 0.55 -0.11 3.25
C ASP A 10 0.47 0.62 1.92
N ALA A 11 0.93 1.86 1.87
CA ALA A 11 0.81 2.68 0.67
C ALA A 11 1.44 2.00 -0.54
N ASP A 12 0.63 1.79 -1.57
CA ASP A 12 1.12 1.38 -2.87
C ASP A 12 2.11 2.42 -3.42
N ILE A 13 3.23 1.93 -3.91
CA ILE A 13 4.19 2.78 -4.60
C ILE A 13 3.60 3.16 -5.96
N LYS A 14 3.10 4.37 -6.08
CA LYS A 14 2.64 4.89 -7.37
C LYS A 14 3.84 5.24 -8.24
N ILE A 15 4.03 4.49 -9.32
CA ILE A 15 5.11 4.71 -10.28
C ILE A 15 4.49 5.30 -11.55
N ARG A 16 5.05 6.41 -12.02
CA ARG A 16 4.72 7.00 -13.34
C ARG A 16 5.95 6.92 -14.24
N VAL A 17 5.79 6.30 -15.41
CA VAL A 17 6.90 6.10 -16.38
C VAL A 17 6.90 7.20 -17.44
N ARG A 18 5.73 7.56 -17.95
CA ARG A 18 5.51 8.70 -18.85
C ARG A 18 4.53 9.61 -18.15
N GLY A 19 4.69 10.91 -18.15
CA GLY A 19 3.77 11.85 -17.50
C GLY A 19 2.30 11.45 -17.63
N GLY A 20 1.37 12.09 -16.94
CA GLY A 20 -0.06 11.76 -17.03
C GLY A 20 -0.57 11.99 -18.45
N GLY A 21 -0.92 10.93 -19.17
CA GLY A 21 -1.50 11.00 -20.53
C GLY A 21 -3.02 11.20 -20.52
N SER A 22 -3.67 11.01 -19.38
CA SER A 22 -5.10 11.17 -19.20
C SER A 22 -5.42 11.90 -17.90
N LEU A 23 -6.40 12.78 -17.94
CA LEU A 23 -6.95 13.48 -16.77
C LEU A 23 -7.99 12.65 -16.01
N SER A 24 -8.59 11.67 -16.69
CA SER A 24 -9.74 10.90 -16.19
C SER A 24 -9.49 9.39 -16.07
N GLN A 25 -8.35 8.88 -16.55
CA GLN A 25 -8.04 7.46 -16.53
C GLN A 25 -6.79 7.18 -15.70
N ASP A 26 -6.66 5.93 -15.24
CA ASP A 26 -5.47 5.47 -14.53
C ASP A 26 -4.23 5.59 -15.44
N ASN A 27 -3.23 6.30 -14.96
CA ASN A 27 -1.95 6.52 -15.64
C ASN A 27 -0.87 5.53 -15.15
N SER A 28 -1.26 4.47 -14.47
CA SER A 28 -0.34 3.45 -13.96
C SER A 28 0.28 2.64 -15.11
N PRO A 29 1.56 2.30 -15.03
CA PRO A 29 2.21 1.42 -16.01
C PRO A 29 1.68 -0.01 -15.87
N LEU A 30 1.84 -0.79 -16.93
CA LEU A 30 1.59 -2.23 -16.87
C LEU A 30 2.73 -2.91 -16.10
N TYR A 31 2.40 -3.65 -15.05
CA TYR A 31 3.38 -4.47 -14.32
C TYR A 31 3.41 -5.89 -14.89
N ILE A 32 4.61 -6.36 -15.19
CA ILE A 32 4.87 -7.75 -15.62
C ILE A 32 5.81 -8.38 -14.60
N VAL A 33 5.36 -9.43 -13.94
CA VAL A 33 6.16 -10.16 -12.95
C VAL A 33 6.42 -11.56 -13.45
N ASP A 34 7.70 -11.88 -13.64
CA ASP A 34 8.14 -13.17 -14.20
C ASP A 34 7.42 -13.55 -15.51
N GLY A 35 7.12 -12.54 -16.35
CA GLY A 35 6.41 -12.70 -17.62
C GLY A 35 4.89 -12.58 -17.52
N PHE A 36 4.30 -12.47 -16.33
CA PHE A 36 2.85 -12.40 -16.13
C PHE A 36 2.40 -10.98 -15.76
N PRO A 37 1.38 -10.42 -16.43
CA PRO A 37 0.81 -9.14 -16.05
C PRO A 37 0.06 -9.26 -14.73
N VAL A 38 0.32 -8.28 -13.85
CA VAL A 38 -0.32 -8.15 -12.54
C VAL A 38 -0.88 -6.73 -12.38
N SER A 39 -1.87 -6.57 -11.51
CA SER A 39 -2.48 -5.27 -11.23
C SER A 39 -1.69 -4.44 -10.22
N SER A 40 -0.99 -5.09 -9.30
CA SER A 40 -0.16 -4.47 -8.26
C SER A 40 1.10 -5.29 -8.04
N ILE A 41 2.14 -4.65 -7.53
CA ILE A 41 3.40 -5.26 -7.12
C ILE A 41 3.56 -5.27 -5.60
N SER A 42 2.53 -4.84 -4.89
CA SER A 42 2.56 -4.77 -3.43
C SER A 42 2.72 -6.15 -2.78
N ASP A 43 2.37 -7.23 -3.48
CA ASP A 43 2.52 -8.62 -3.02
C ASP A 43 3.94 -9.19 -3.20
N ILE A 44 4.90 -8.39 -3.67
CA ILE A 44 6.28 -8.82 -3.88
C ILE A 44 7.16 -8.20 -2.81
N ALA A 45 7.88 -9.04 -2.06
CA ALA A 45 8.86 -8.54 -1.12
C ALA A 45 10.08 -7.96 -1.88
N PRO A 46 10.60 -6.79 -1.50
CA PRO A 46 11.80 -6.23 -2.15
C PRO A 46 12.99 -7.19 -2.17
N SER A 47 13.13 -8.02 -1.14
CA SER A 47 14.17 -9.06 -1.03
C SER A 47 14.07 -10.16 -2.08
N GLU A 48 12.89 -10.36 -2.69
CA GLU A 48 12.65 -11.35 -3.76
C GLU A 48 13.00 -10.83 -5.14
N ILE A 49 13.15 -9.52 -5.31
CA ILE A 49 13.40 -8.91 -6.61
C ILE A 49 14.86 -9.12 -7.02
N GLN A 50 15.05 -9.64 -8.23
CA GLN A 50 16.35 -9.77 -8.87
C GLN A 50 16.65 -8.56 -9.77
N SER A 51 15.69 -8.13 -10.61
CA SER A 51 15.81 -6.95 -11.48
C SER A 51 14.47 -6.27 -11.70
N ILE A 52 14.54 -4.98 -11.99
CA ILE A 52 13.40 -4.16 -12.44
C ILE A 52 13.83 -3.47 -13.71
N ASP A 53 13.12 -3.76 -14.81
CA ASP A 53 13.35 -3.17 -16.11
C ASP A 53 12.17 -2.29 -16.50
N VAL A 54 12.43 -1.06 -16.93
CA VAL A 54 11.38 -0.08 -17.30
C VAL A 54 11.40 0.14 -18.80
N LEU A 55 10.35 -0.33 -19.48
CA LEU A 55 10.14 -0.12 -20.91
C LEU A 55 9.34 1.15 -21.13
N LYS A 56 10.00 2.16 -21.67
CA LYS A 56 9.39 3.48 -21.93
C LYS A 56 9.24 3.79 -23.42
N ASP A 57 9.89 3.02 -24.32
CA ASP A 57 9.86 3.28 -25.75
C ASP A 57 8.72 2.52 -26.45
N ALA A 58 8.12 3.12 -27.46
CA ALA A 58 6.98 2.53 -28.18
C ALA A 58 7.33 1.16 -28.81
N SER A 59 8.54 0.99 -29.32
CA SER A 59 9.00 -0.27 -29.90
C SER A 59 9.09 -1.39 -28.86
N SER A 60 9.58 -1.08 -27.65
CA SER A 60 9.71 -2.08 -26.57
C SER A 60 8.38 -2.43 -25.91
N THR A 61 7.41 -1.49 -25.91
CA THR A 61 6.08 -1.72 -25.34
C THR A 61 5.07 -2.32 -26.33
N ALA A 62 5.39 -2.35 -27.63
CA ALA A 62 4.48 -2.80 -28.70
C ALA A 62 3.95 -4.23 -28.49
N ILE A 63 4.74 -5.13 -27.92
CA ILE A 63 4.33 -6.52 -27.63
C ILE A 63 3.20 -6.61 -26.59
N TYR A 64 2.98 -5.56 -25.80
CA TYR A 64 1.94 -5.49 -24.78
C TYR A 64 0.68 -4.75 -25.25
N GLY A 65 0.69 -4.27 -26.52
CA GLY A 65 -0.45 -3.59 -27.15
C GLY A 65 -0.87 -2.32 -26.41
N ALA A 66 -2.15 -2.00 -26.43
CA ALA A 66 -2.71 -0.81 -25.77
C ALA A 66 -2.45 -0.75 -24.27
N ARG A 67 -2.31 -1.88 -23.59
CA ARG A 67 -1.99 -1.95 -22.15
C ARG A 67 -0.60 -1.41 -21.83
N GLY A 68 0.33 -1.37 -22.78
CA GLY A 68 1.67 -0.81 -22.62
C GLY A 68 1.77 0.69 -22.86
N ALA A 69 0.67 1.39 -23.15
CA ALA A 69 0.66 2.81 -23.52
C ALA A 69 1.27 3.73 -22.44
N ASN A 70 1.04 3.43 -21.17
CA ASN A 70 1.58 4.16 -20.02
C ASN A 70 2.99 3.71 -19.61
N GLY A 71 3.63 2.82 -20.40
CA GLY A 71 4.89 2.15 -20.10
C GLY A 71 4.67 0.77 -19.47
N VAL A 72 5.74 0.00 -19.43
CA VAL A 72 5.73 -1.35 -18.84
C VAL A 72 6.88 -1.48 -17.86
N ILE A 73 6.61 -2.02 -16.69
CA ILE A 73 7.60 -2.36 -15.67
C ILE A 73 7.69 -3.86 -15.58
N ILE A 74 8.85 -4.40 -15.92
CA ILE A 74 9.14 -5.81 -15.84
C ILE A 74 9.91 -6.07 -14.56
N ILE A 75 9.37 -6.94 -13.73
CA ILE A 75 9.99 -7.38 -12.49
C ILE A 75 10.36 -8.84 -12.65
N THR A 76 11.63 -9.13 -12.48
CA THR A 76 12.13 -10.50 -12.44
C THR A 76 12.44 -10.85 -10.99
N THR A 77 11.81 -11.90 -10.47
CA THR A 77 12.10 -12.38 -9.12
C THR A 77 13.27 -13.37 -9.13
N LYS A 78 13.93 -13.50 -7.99
CA LYS A 78 15.03 -14.45 -7.79
C LYS A 78 14.60 -15.86 -8.20
N SER A 79 15.47 -16.58 -8.86
CA SER A 79 15.23 -17.96 -9.32
C SER A 79 16.43 -18.84 -8.96
N GLY A 80 16.17 -20.13 -8.84
CA GLY A 80 17.21 -21.13 -8.61
C GLY A 80 18.20 -21.18 -9.77
N LYS A 81 19.44 -21.53 -9.44
CA LYS A 81 20.51 -21.79 -10.40
C LYS A 81 21.03 -23.21 -10.21
N GLU A 82 21.65 -23.75 -11.27
CA GLU A 82 22.38 -25.01 -11.17
C GLU A 82 23.47 -24.89 -10.11
N GLY A 83 23.54 -25.84 -9.19
CA GLY A 83 24.52 -25.88 -8.12
C GLY A 83 23.96 -26.44 -6.83
N LYS A 84 24.79 -26.42 -5.79
CA LYS A 84 24.40 -26.81 -4.43
C LYS A 84 23.31 -25.89 -3.92
N THR A 85 22.46 -26.44 -3.07
CA THR A 85 21.46 -25.65 -2.35
C THR A 85 22.14 -24.53 -1.56
N GLN A 86 21.63 -23.31 -1.76
CA GLN A 86 22.04 -22.11 -1.03
C GLN A 86 20.88 -21.63 -0.17
N VAL A 87 21.20 -21.15 1.01
CA VAL A 87 20.24 -20.55 1.93
C VAL A 87 20.72 -19.13 2.24
N ASP A 88 19.90 -18.17 1.85
CA ASP A 88 20.13 -16.76 2.14
C ASP A 88 19.17 -16.32 3.24
N PHE A 89 19.68 -15.72 4.28
CA PHE A 89 18.89 -15.12 5.35
C PHE A 89 19.20 -13.64 5.47
N GLY A 90 18.17 -12.83 5.65
CA GLY A 90 18.28 -11.39 5.88
C GLY A 90 17.36 -10.97 7.02
N ALA A 91 17.83 -10.04 7.84
CA ALA A 91 17.03 -9.37 8.86
C ALA A 91 17.36 -7.87 8.85
N SER A 92 16.36 -7.04 9.00
CA SER A 92 16.54 -5.60 9.17
C SER A 92 15.57 -5.04 10.21
N PHE A 93 16.07 -4.07 10.97
CA PHE A 93 15.32 -3.35 11.98
C PHE A 93 15.44 -1.86 11.69
N GLY A 94 14.34 -1.14 11.78
CA GLY A 94 14.30 0.29 11.55
C GLY A 94 13.41 0.99 12.57
N PHE A 95 13.72 2.27 12.81
CA PHE A 95 12.89 3.16 13.61
C PHE A 95 12.41 4.29 12.71
N LYS A 96 11.18 4.73 12.95
CA LYS A 96 10.54 5.82 12.22
C LYS A 96 10.09 6.89 13.21
N GLN A 97 10.36 8.14 12.87
CA GLN A 97 9.88 9.29 13.62
C GLN A 97 9.38 10.35 12.65
N VAL A 98 8.45 11.17 13.09
CA VAL A 98 8.07 12.35 12.33
C VAL A 98 9.26 13.31 12.28
N THR A 99 9.58 13.82 11.10
CA THR A 99 10.75 14.71 10.92
C THR A 99 10.45 16.14 11.26
N LYS A 100 9.18 16.57 11.13
CA LYS A 100 8.72 17.92 11.42
C LYS A 100 7.22 17.90 11.65
N LEU A 101 6.79 18.53 12.73
CA LEU A 101 5.41 18.89 13.01
C LEU A 101 5.15 20.32 12.52
N THR A 102 3.90 20.64 12.25
CA THR A 102 3.48 22.00 11.95
C THR A 102 3.33 22.75 13.25
N GLU A 103 3.87 23.97 13.35
CA GLU A 103 3.66 24.80 14.52
C GLU A 103 2.18 25.15 14.64
N VAL A 104 1.62 24.93 15.81
CA VAL A 104 0.23 25.26 16.16
C VAL A 104 0.19 26.43 17.14
N LEU A 105 -0.95 27.12 17.19
CA LEU A 105 -1.11 28.27 18.08
C LEU A 105 -1.10 27.80 19.54
N SER A 106 -0.48 28.61 20.40
CA SER A 106 -0.63 28.45 21.85
C SER A 106 -2.08 28.68 22.26
N PRO A 107 -2.51 28.21 23.45
CA PRO A 107 -3.84 28.53 23.98
C PRO A 107 -4.17 30.02 23.96
N TYR A 108 -3.23 30.84 24.39
CA TYR A 108 -3.38 32.30 24.39
C TYR A 108 -3.54 32.86 22.96
N ASP A 109 -2.68 32.49 22.03
CA ASP A 109 -2.73 32.99 20.66
C ASP A 109 -3.99 32.53 19.95
N PHE A 110 -4.41 31.28 20.20
CA PHE A 110 -5.65 30.73 19.65
C PHE A 110 -6.87 31.51 20.13
N VAL A 111 -6.99 31.75 21.43
CA VAL A 111 -8.13 32.50 21.99
C VAL A 111 -8.09 33.96 21.55
N ALA A 112 -6.90 34.57 21.47
CA ALA A 112 -6.75 35.92 20.94
C ALA A 112 -7.24 36.02 19.49
N TYR A 113 -6.89 35.03 18.66
CA TYR A 113 -7.38 34.94 17.30
C TYR A 113 -8.90 34.74 17.24
N GLN A 114 -9.46 33.84 18.06
CA GLN A 114 -10.91 33.63 18.14
C GLN A 114 -11.66 34.92 18.53
N ARG A 115 -11.10 35.67 19.43
CA ARG A 115 -11.64 36.98 19.79
C ARG A 115 -11.62 37.98 18.63
N GLU A 116 -10.53 38.01 17.87
CA GLU A 116 -10.37 38.92 16.73
C GLU A 116 -11.39 38.62 15.63
N ILE A 117 -11.70 37.35 15.38
CA ILE A 117 -12.71 36.95 14.41
C ILE A 117 -14.15 36.97 14.94
N GLY A 118 -14.35 37.36 16.22
CA GLY A 118 -15.68 37.51 16.80
C GLY A 118 -16.35 36.22 17.23
N SER A 119 -15.60 35.15 17.49
CA SER A 119 -16.12 33.88 18.03
C SER A 119 -16.55 34.07 19.50
N LEU A 120 -17.75 33.58 19.84
CA LEU A 120 -18.31 33.65 21.18
C LEU A 120 -18.03 32.40 22.02
N ASP A 121 -17.44 31.37 21.44
CA ASP A 121 -17.28 30.03 22.07
C ASP A 121 -16.29 30.03 23.27
N TYR A 122 -15.50 31.09 23.44
CA TYR A 122 -14.46 31.18 24.49
C TYR A 122 -14.79 32.15 25.61
N GLY A 123 -16.07 32.46 25.81
CA GLY A 123 -16.59 33.21 26.93
C GLY A 123 -16.20 34.68 26.97
N ASN A 124 -16.34 35.30 28.16
CA ASN A 124 -15.93 36.68 28.36
C ASN A 124 -14.40 36.75 28.38
N PHE A 125 -13.81 37.22 27.31
CA PHE A 125 -12.35 37.39 27.14
C PHE A 125 -11.73 38.42 28.07
N ALA A 126 -12.40 38.77 29.19
CA ALA A 126 -11.95 39.80 30.12
C ALA A 126 -10.61 39.47 30.78
N ASP A 127 -10.32 38.20 30.98
CA ASP A 127 -9.07 37.73 31.59
C ASP A 127 -8.28 36.83 30.63
N MET A 128 -7.58 37.45 29.71
CA MET A 128 -6.71 36.75 28.75
C MET A 128 -5.51 36.04 29.41
N ASP A 129 -5.13 36.47 30.62
CA ASP A 129 -3.96 35.91 31.30
C ASP A 129 -4.20 34.48 31.79
N ILE A 130 -5.45 34.09 31.99
CA ILE A 130 -5.81 32.69 32.29
C ILE A 130 -5.27 31.76 31.21
N TRP A 131 -5.42 32.11 29.93
CA TRP A 131 -5.01 31.30 28.79
C TRP A 131 -3.49 31.15 28.63
N ARG A 132 -2.70 32.01 29.29
CA ARG A 132 -1.24 31.88 29.33
C ARG A 132 -0.78 30.80 30.31
N SER A 133 -1.62 30.43 31.27
CA SER A 133 -1.31 29.42 32.29
C SER A 133 -1.88 28.07 31.98
N ILE A 134 -2.63 27.91 30.87
CA ILE A 134 -3.22 26.67 30.45
C ILE A 134 -2.28 25.97 29.45
N ASP A 135 -1.96 24.73 29.73
CA ASP A 135 -1.23 23.88 28.79
C ASP A 135 -2.14 23.49 27.64
N GLY A 136 -1.71 23.77 26.42
CA GLY A 136 -2.44 23.38 25.22
C GLY A 136 -2.10 21.96 24.80
N THR A 137 -3.02 21.30 24.09
CA THR A 137 -2.78 19.99 23.50
C THR A 137 -2.32 20.13 22.05
N ASP A 138 -1.12 19.65 21.75
CA ASP A 138 -0.69 19.42 20.38
C ASP A 138 -1.14 18.01 19.94
N TYR A 139 -2.25 17.95 19.21
CA TYR A 139 -2.80 16.69 18.74
C TYR A 139 -1.91 15.97 17.71
N GLN A 140 -0.97 16.68 17.10
CA GLN A 140 0.01 16.05 16.22
C GLN A 140 0.97 15.19 17.04
N ASP A 141 1.47 15.72 18.16
CA ASP A 141 2.39 14.98 19.04
C ASP A 141 1.69 13.78 19.68
N GLU A 142 0.47 13.97 20.18
CA GLU A 142 -0.33 12.91 20.78
C GLU A 142 -0.64 11.78 19.81
N MET A 143 -0.93 12.09 18.55
CA MET A 143 -1.37 11.09 17.57
C MET A 143 -0.22 10.44 16.80
N PHE A 144 0.87 11.15 16.51
CA PHE A 144 1.98 10.66 15.70
C PHE A 144 3.38 11.14 16.14
N GLY A 145 3.52 11.73 17.32
CA GLY A 145 4.82 12.09 17.91
C GLY A 145 5.65 10.89 18.39
N ARG A 146 5.07 9.67 18.43
CA ARG A 146 5.76 8.47 18.89
C ARG A 146 6.76 7.93 17.88
N THR A 147 7.71 7.12 18.38
CA THR A 147 8.61 6.36 17.54
C THR A 147 7.94 5.07 17.06
N GLY A 148 7.79 4.92 15.75
CA GLY A 148 7.41 3.67 15.11
C GLY A 148 8.61 2.74 14.94
N ASN A 149 8.36 1.45 14.77
CA ASN A 149 9.39 0.47 14.46
C ASN A 149 9.01 -0.40 13.26
N GLN A 150 10.02 -0.88 12.57
CA GLN A 150 9.86 -1.79 11.44
C GLN A 150 10.81 -2.95 11.61
N GLN A 151 10.30 -4.15 11.36
CA GLN A 151 11.06 -5.40 11.38
C GLN A 151 10.82 -6.13 10.07
N GLN A 152 11.90 -6.60 9.46
CA GLN A 152 11.85 -7.39 8.23
C GLN A 152 12.75 -8.61 8.37
N TYR A 153 12.20 -9.76 8.02
CA TYR A 153 12.93 -11.02 7.98
C TYR A 153 12.69 -11.67 6.63
N ASN A 154 13.70 -12.21 6.03
CA ASN A 154 13.57 -12.99 4.82
C ASN A 154 14.51 -14.19 4.83
N ILE A 155 14.01 -15.28 4.26
CA ILE A 155 14.80 -16.48 3.98
C ILE A 155 14.52 -16.92 2.55
N ASN A 156 15.56 -17.29 1.83
CA ASN A 156 15.45 -17.85 0.51
C ASN A 156 16.31 -19.13 0.42
N VAL A 157 15.71 -20.19 -0.05
CA VAL A 157 16.37 -21.47 -0.32
C VAL A 157 16.32 -21.73 -1.82
N SER A 158 17.47 -21.80 -2.46
CA SER A 158 17.54 -21.97 -3.91
C SER A 158 18.65 -22.95 -4.30
N GLY A 159 18.46 -23.62 -5.44
CA GLY A 159 19.44 -24.56 -5.94
C GLY A 159 18.92 -25.30 -7.17
N GLY A 160 19.60 -26.37 -7.55
CA GLY A 160 19.14 -27.19 -8.63
C GLY A 160 20.22 -27.97 -9.36
N THR A 161 19.75 -28.71 -10.34
CA THR A 161 20.55 -29.47 -11.31
C THR A 161 20.35 -28.86 -12.70
N LYS A 162 21.03 -29.41 -13.73
CA LYS A 162 20.75 -29.05 -15.12
C LYS A 162 19.30 -29.27 -15.54
N GLN A 163 18.64 -30.24 -14.94
CA GLN A 163 17.27 -30.61 -15.28
C GLN A 163 16.20 -29.84 -14.51
N MET A 164 16.50 -29.44 -13.27
CA MET A 164 15.51 -28.73 -12.43
C MET A 164 16.21 -27.72 -11.54
N THR A 165 15.69 -26.50 -11.55
CA THR A 165 16.09 -25.45 -10.61
C THR A 165 14.88 -25.02 -9.78
N TYR A 166 15.12 -24.64 -8.53
CA TYR A 166 14.08 -24.21 -7.60
C TYR A 166 14.54 -23.03 -6.75
N SER A 167 13.58 -22.23 -6.35
CA SER A 167 13.76 -21.18 -5.34
C SER A 167 12.48 -21.13 -4.52
N VAL A 168 12.62 -21.14 -3.20
CA VAL A 168 11.51 -20.95 -2.26
C VAL A 168 11.93 -19.86 -1.30
N SER A 169 11.13 -18.81 -1.21
CA SER A 169 11.38 -17.69 -0.30
C SER A 169 10.20 -17.46 0.63
N TYR A 170 10.52 -17.00 1.82
CA TYR A 170 9.58 -16.43 2.77
C TYR A 170 10.08 -15.06 3.20
N ALA A 171 9.18 -14.09 3.27
CA ALA A 171 9.49 -12.77 3.77
C ALA A 171 8.37 -12.29 4.71
N HIS A 172 8.77 -11.85 5.89
CA HIS A 172 7.91 -11.21 6.88
C HIS A 172 8.27 -9.73 7.01
N ASN A 173 7.26 -8.87 7.05
CA ASN A 173 7.40 -7.45 7.32
C ASN A 173 6.36 -7.04 8.35
N GLU A 174 6.82 -6.49 9.47
CA GLU A 174 5.96 -5.91 10.51
C GLU A 174 6.36 -4.47 10.74
N GLU A 175 5.38 -3.58 10.79
CA GLU A 175 5.55 -2.18 11.08
C GLU A 175 4.53 -1.72 12.12
N LYS A 176 5.02 -1.18 13.24
CA LYS A 176 4.24 -0.36 14.15
C LYS A 176 4.39 1.09 13.70
N SER A 177 3.29 1.68 13.25
CA SER A 177 3.29 3.04 12.71
C SER A 177 3.64 4.10 13.76
N ILE A 178 4.11 5.25 13.31
CA ILE A 178 4.18 6.47 14.14
C ILE A 178 2.79 6.93 14.57
N MET A 179 1.75 6.65 13.77
CA MET A 179 0.37 6.97 14.13
C MET A 179 -0.16 5.97 15.16
N LEU A 180 -0.87 6.51 16.15
CA LEU A 180 -1.52 5.73 17.20
C LEU A 180 -2.53 4.75 16.58
N ASN A 181 -2.67 3.55 17.18
CA ASN A 181 -3.57 2.48 16.72
C ASN A 181 -3.39 2.05 15.26
N SER A 182 -2.21 2.29 14.68
CA SER A 182 -1.94 1.89 13.28
C SER A 182 -0.74 0.98 13.18
N GLY A 183 -0.86 -0.03 12.32
CA GLY A 183 0.17 -1.01 12.09
C GLY A 183 -0.01 -1.75 10.78
N PHE A 184 1.00 -2.50 10.41
CA PHE A 184 1.03 -3.30 9.19
C PHE A 184 1.84 -4.56 9.42
N LYS A 185 1.28 -5.70 9.02
CA LYS A 185 1.97 -6.99 8.99
C LYS A 185 1.78 -7.63 7.63
N LYS A 186 2.82 -8.25 7.12
CA LYS A 186 2.75 -8.94 5.84
C LYS A 186 3.68 -10.12 5.78
N ASP A 187 3.13 -11.25 5.35
CA ASP A 187 3.82 -12.49 5.09
C ASP A 187 3.75 -12.81 3.60
N ASN A 188 4.88 -13.10 2.99
CA ASN A 188 4.96 -13.50 1.60
C ASN A 188 5.65 -14.87 1.51
N VAL A 189 5.10 -15.74 0.67
CA VAL A 189 5.73 -17.00 0.27
C VAL A 189 5.79 -17.02 -1.24
N ASN A 190 6.97 -17.27 -1.79
CA ASN A 190 7.15 -17.43 -3.23
C ASN A 190 7.89 -18.74 -3.49
N ALA A 191 7.33 -19.57 -4.37
CA ALA A 191 7.94 -20.82 -4.81
C ALA A 191 8.04 -20.82 -6.33
N LYS A 192 9.24 -21.04 -6.85
CA LYS A 192 9.55 -21.02 -8.28
C LYS A 192 10.31 -22.29 -8.65
N ILE A 193 9.80 -22.98 -9.63
CA ILE A 193 10.40 -24.21 -10.14
C ILE A 193 10.49 -24.14 -11.66
N LYS A 194 11.65 -24.43 -12.19
CA LYS A 194 11.86 -24.60 -13.61
C LYS A 194 12.41 -26.00 -13.86
N SER A 195 11.76 -26.78 -14.71
CA SER A 195 12.13 -28.17 -15.00
C SER A 195 12.22 -28.43 -16.49
N GLU A 196 13.34 -28.97 -16.93
CA GLU A 196 13.50 -29.56 -18.27
C GLU A 196 12.93 -30.97 -18.24
N LEU A 197 11.66 -31.14 -18.65
CA LEU A 197 10.99 -32.43 -18.68
C LEU A 197 11.67 -33.39 -19.66
N ASN A 198 12.18 -32.84 -20.77
CA ASN A 198 12.98 -33.52 -21.76
C ASN A 198 13.69 -32.47 -22.65
N LYS A 199 14.43 -32.93 -23.70
CA LYS A 199 15.20 -32.05 -24.60
C LYS A 199 14.36 -31.01 -25.36
N TRP A 200 13.05 -31.15 -25.39
CA TRP A 200 12.12 -30.34 -26.17
C TRP A 200 10.95 -29.77 -25.35
N MET A 201 10.90 -30.06 -24.04
CA MET A 201 9.87 -29.54 -23.15
C MET A 201 10.45 -29.00 -21.84
N THR A 202 10.10 -27.76 -21.51
CA THR A 202 10.44 -27.11 -20.24
C THR A 202 9.17 -26.63 -19.58
N LEU A 203 9.03 -26.92 -18.31
CA LEU A 203 7.95 -26.45 -17.44
C LEU A 203 8.48 -25.37 -16.50
N ASP A 204 7.81 -24.25 -16.46
CA ASP A 204 8.01 -23.18 -15.49
C ASP A 204 6.77 -23.13 -14.56
N PHE A 205 6.98 -23.18 -13.27
CA PHE A 205 5.94 -23.02 -12.25
C PHE A 205 6.32 -21.93 -11.28
N ASN A 206 5.39 -21.04 -10.98
CA ASN A 206 5.54 -19.99 -9.96
C ASN A 206 4.25 -19.91 -9.14
N ALA A 207 4.39 -19.97 -7.81
CA ALA A 207 3.31 -19.76 -6.86
C ALA A 207 3.71 -18.63 -5.90
N ARG A 208 2.89 -17.59 -5.81
CA ARG A 208 3.07 -16.49 -4.86
C ARG A 208 1.84 -16.40 -3.97
N LEU A 209 2.09 -16.39 -2.68
CA LEU A 209 1.08 -16.24 -1.64
C LEU A 209 1.46 -15.04 -0.81
N SER A 210 0.52 -14.17 -0.50
CA SER A 210 0.75 -13.11 0.47
C SER A 210 -0.46 -12.94 1.37
N TYR A 211 -0.20 -12.76 2.64
CA TYR A 211 -1.19 -12.40 3.64
C TYR A 211 -0.76 -11.10 4.30
N SER A 212 -1.65 -10.13 4.38
CA SER A 212 -1.38 -8.87 5.06
C SER A 212 -2.53 -8.45 5.95
N THR A 213 -2.17 -7.90 7.11
CA THR A 213 -3.08 -7.24 8.05
C THR A 213 -2.67 -5.79 8.19
N ILE A 214 -3.63 -4.90 8.09
CA ILE A 214 -3.45 -3.47 8.27
C ILE A 214 -4.41 -3.03 9.35
N ASP A 215 -3.86 -2.51 10.43
CA ASP A 215 -4.62 -1.98 11.56
C ASP A 215 -4.66 -0.45 11.48
N GLY A 216 -5.78 0.14 11.83
CA GLY A 216 -5.99 1.57 11.91
C GLY A 216 -6.15 2.24 10.54
N LEU A 217 -5.67 3.48 10.45
CA LEU A 217 -5.76 4.30 9.24
C LEU A 217 -4.70 3.86 8.21
N GLY A 218 -4.87 2.67 7.66
CA GLY A 218 -4.09 2.18 6.54
C GLY A 218 -4.52 2.83 5.22
N GLY A 219 -3.57 2.91 4.26
CA GLY A 219 -3.71 3.59 2.97
C GLY A 219 -5.02 3.35 2.24
N GLY A 220 -5.88 4.30 2.31
CA GLY A 220 -7.18 4.27 1.69
C GLY A 220 -7.77 5.68 1.61
N ALA A 221 -9.06 5.73 1.36
CA ALA A 221 -9.82 6.98 1.22
C ALA A 221 -9.74 7.93 2.43
N ASP A 222 -9.34 7.41 3.60
CA ASP A 222 -9.25 8.19 4.83
C ASP A 222 -8.03 9.13 4.86
N THR A 223 -7.05 8.89 3.99
CA THR A 223 -5.90 9.78 3.77
C THR A 223 -6.00 10.53 2.45
N ASN A 224 -7.16 10.49 1.80
CA ASN A 224 -7.33 11.04 0.47
C ASN A 224 -7.31 12.58 0.53
N GLU A 225 -6.39 13.18 -0.21
CA GLU A 225 -6.24 14.64 -0.33
C GLU A 225 -7.53 15.35 -0.79
N SER A 226 -8.48 14.62 -1.38
CA SER A 226 -9.75 15.16 -1.86
C SER A 226 -10.76 15.49 -0.74
N ASN A 227 -10.53 15.01 0.50
CA ASN A 227 -11.37 15.29 1.67
C ASN A 227 -10.53 15.79 2.85
N ALA A 228 -9.71 16.81 2.62
CA ALA A 228 -8.84 17.40 3.64
C ALA A 228 -9.60 17.79 4.94
N ALA A 229 -10.87 18.21 4.82
CA ALA A 229 -11.71 18.55 5.95
C ALA A 229 -12.03 17.36 6.89
N ASN A 230 -11.94 16.12 6.38
CA ASN A 230 -12.23 14.90 7.17
C ASN A 230 -10.98 14.05 7.42
N SER A 231 -9.81 14.50 6.97
CA SER A 231 -8.56 13.80 7.21
C SER A 231 -8.20 13.88 8.70
N THR A 232 -7.98 12.74 9.34
CA THR A 232 -7.54 12.66 10.73
C THR A 232 -6.25 13.44 10.97
N VAL A 233 -5.31 13.39 9.99
CA VAL A 233 -4.04 14.12 10.05
C VAL A 233 -4.25 15.63 9.94
N ALA A 234 -5.08 16.08 9.00
CA ALA A 234 -5.40 17.50 8.85
C ALA A 234 -6.13 18.04 10.09
N ASN A 235 -7.06 17.27 10.64
CA ASN A 235 -7.77 17.66 11.85
C ASN A 235 -6.82 17.82 13.06
N ALA A 236 -5.77 17.02 13.16
CA ALA A 236 -4.76 17.15 14.22
C ALA A 236 -4.02 18.51 14.18
N THR A 237 -3.92 19.14 13.00
CA THR A 237 -3.24 20.44 12.85
C THR A 237 -4.15 21.65 13.01
N VAL A 238 -5.45 21.47 12.79
CA VAL A 238 -6.41 22.59 12.79
C VAL A 238 -7.37 22.57 13.99
N PHE A 239 -7.33 21.51 14.77
CA PHE A 239 -8.20 21.42 15.95
C PHE A 239 -7.74 22.39 17.04
N ARG A 240 -8.70 22.88 17.81
CA ARG A 240 -8.45 23.82 18.93
C ARG A 240 -7.49 23.20 19.96
N PRO A 241 -6.48 23.94 20.44
CA PRO A 241 -5.52 23.43 21.42
C PRO A 241 -6.10 23.38 22.85
N VAL A 242 -7.25 23.98 23.06
CA VAL A 242 -7.96 24.07 24.38
C VAL A 242 -9.45 23.95 24.16
N ASP A 243 -10.15 23.40 25.13
CA ASP A 243 -11.60 23.40 25.15
C ASP A 243 -12.14 24.78 25.48
N SER A 244 -13.36 25.08 24.99
CA SER A 244 -14.07 26.31 25.42
C SER A 244 -14.39 26.28 26.91
N LEU A 245 -14.36 27.42 27.59
CA LEU A 245 -14.83 27.51 28.95
C LEU A 245 -16.33 27.32 28.93
N LYS A 246 -16.85 26.28 29.59
CA LYS A 246 -18.27 26.05 29.75
C LYS A 246 -18.82 27.08 30.71
N TYR A 247 -19.77 27.90 30.29
CA TYR A 247 -20.40 28.94 31.09
C TYR A 247 -21.64 28.46 31.85
N SER A 248 -22.34 27.45 31.36
CA SER A 248 -23.50 26.86 32.04
C SER A 248 -23.79 25.45 31.52
N ASP A 249 -24.43 24.62 32.34
CA ASP A 249 -24.87 23.27 31.97
C ASP A 249 -25.97 23.27 30.88
N ASP A 250 -26.62 24.41 30.66
CA ASP A 250 -27.70 24.58 29.68
C ASP A 250 -27.18 24.83 28.23
N ASP A 251 -25.90 25.16 28.08
CA ASP A 251 -25.28 25.40 26.75
C ASP A 251 -24.84 24.12 26.04
N GLU A 252 -25.15 22.94 26.56
CA GLU A 252 -24.67 21.67 26.03
C GLU A 252 -25.23 21.30 24.66
N GLU A 253 -26.37 21.86 24.22
CA GLU A 253 -27.04 21.36 23.00
C GLU A 253 -26.50 21.94 21.68
N ASN A 254 -25.76 23.07 21.69
CA ASN A 254 -25.43 23.77 20.42
C ASN A 254 -24.00 24.31 20.29
N SER A 255 -23.07 23.97 21.20
CA SER A 255 -21.73 24.55 21.14
C SER A 255 -20.73 23.72 20.36
N SER A 256 -19.78 24.37 19.71
CA SER A 256 -18.57 23.71 19.12
C SER A 256 -17.77 22.94 20.19
N ALA A 257 -18.07 23.16 21.49
CA ALA A 257 -17.53 22.39 22.62
C ALA A 257 -17.84 20.89 22.56
N GLN A 258 -18.91 20.47 21.90
CA GLN A 258 -19.28 19.07 21.72
C GLN A 258 -18.45 18.36 20.64
N GLN A 259 -17.66 19.07 19.88
CA GLN A 259 -16.86 18.45 18.85
C GLN A 259 -15.70 17.65 19.47
N LYS A 260 -15.78 16.33 19.40
CA LYS A 260 -14.74 15.41 19.88
C LYS A 260 -13.38 15.69 19.22
N SER A 261 -12.34 15.62 20.03
CA SER A 261 -10.97 15.83 19.55
C SER A 261 -10.55 14.79 18.50
N PRO A 262 -9.58 15.09 17.64
CA PRO A 262 -9.04 14.13 16.69
C PRO A 262 -8.50 12.85 17.37
N LEU A 263 -7.95 13.00 18.58
CA LEU A 263 -7.43 11.89 19.37
C LEU A 263 -8.58 10.99 19.88
N GLU A 264 -9.65 11.56 20.46
CA GLU A 264 -10.81 10.80 20.91
C GLU A 264 -11.46 10.03 19.75
N ARG A 265 -11.61 10.67 18.59
CA ARG A 265 -12.12 10.01 17.37
C ARG A 265 -11.24 8.88 16.91
N LEU A 266 -9.91 9.07 16.94
CA LEU A 266 -8.96 8.04 16.57
C LEU A 266 -9.03 6.84 17.53
N LEU A 267 -9.11 7.10 18.83
CA LEU A 267 -9.22 6.05 19.86
C LEU A 267 -10.55 5.30 19.82
N ALA A 268 -11.61 5.99 19.38
CA ALA A 268 -12.94 5.40 19.25
C ALA A 268 -13.16 4.68 17.90
N THR A 269 -12.15 4.63 17.05
CA THR A 269 -12.24 3.99 15.73
C THR A 269 -11.30 2.79 15.66
N ASP A 270 -11.88 1.61 15.42
CA ASP A 270 -11.14 0.40 15.08
C ASP A 270 -11.33 0.07 13.61
N LYS A 271 -10.23 -0.21 12.92
CA LYS A 271 -10.25 -0.65 11.54
C LYS A 271 -9.18 -1.70 11.32
N THR A 272 -9.58 -2.83 10.80
CA THR A 272 -8.65 -3.89 10.39
C THR A 272 -8.98 -4.31 8.97
N ARG A 273 -7.97 -4.42 8.13
CA ARG A 273 -8.08 -4.97 6.79
C ARG A 273 -7.13 -6.14 6.62
N ASN A 274 -7.69 -7.29 6.33
CA ASN A 274 -6.97 -8.51 5.99
C ASN A 274 -7.04 -8.75 4.49
N THR A 275 -5.91 -8.94 3.87
CA THR A 275 -5.81 -9.26 2.44
C THR A 275 -5.05 -10.56 2.26
N PHE A 276 -5.68 -11.55 1.63
CA PHE A 276 -5.04 -12.78 1.20
C PHE A 276 -4.98 -12.82 -0.33
N ASN A 277 -3.78 -12.87 -0.87
CA ASN A 277 -3.53 -12.85 -2.31
C ASN A 277 -2.77 -14.11 -2.72
N GLN A 278 -3.25 -14.79 -3.76
CA GLN A 278 -2.66 -16.01 -4.31
C GLN A 278 -2.51 -15.84 -5.82
N ASN A 279 -1.32 -16.12 -6.32
CA ASN A 279 -1.02 -16.08 -7.74
C ASN A 279 -0.26 -17.33 -8.14
N TYR A 280 -0.81 -18.09 -9.08
CA TYR A 280 -0.22 -19.30 -9.62
C TYR A 280 0.00 -19.13 -11.11
N ASN A 281 1.20 -19.41 -11.58
CA ASN A 281 1.56 -19.30 -12.96
C ASN A 281 2.25 -20.59 -13.43
N VAL A 282 1.81 -21.12 -14.54
CA VAL A 282 2.37 -22.31 -15.18
C VAL A 282 2.71 -21.95 -16.63
N GLY A 283 3.93 -22.20 -17.04
CA GLY A 283 4.40 -21.99 -18.39
C GLY A 283 4.96 -23.30 -18.95
N LEU A 284 4.51 -23.70 -20.12
CA LEU A 284 5.04 -24.83 -20.86
C LEU A 284 5.70 -24.35 -22.17
N ASN A 285 6.99 -24.58 -22.30
CA ASN A 285 7.70 -24.36 -23.55
C ASN A 285 7.91 -25.70 -24.25
N TRP A 286 7.42 -25.83 -25.46
CA TRP A 286 7.54 -27.01 -26.28
C TRP A 286 8.23 -26.68 -27.60
N LYS A 287 9.29 -27.42 -27.94
CA LYS A 287 10.10 -27.28 -29.16
C LYS A 287 9.91 -28.53 -30.04
N PRO A 288 8.76 -28.67 -30.73
CA PRO A 288 8.45 -29.88 -31.51
C PRO A 288 9.39 -30.10 -32.71
N PHE A 289 9.87 -29.01 -33.29
CA PHE A 289 10.73 -29.02 -34.47
C PHE A 289 11.86 -27.99 -34.31
N LYS A 290 12.91 -28.15 -35.11
CA LYS A 290 14.01 -27.17 -35.15
C LYS A 290 13.46 -25.79 -35.50
N ASN A 291 13.89 -24.77 -34.79
CA ASN A 291 13.51 -23.37 -34.94
C ASN A 291 12.05 -23.03 -34.55
N TRP A 292 11.24 -23.96 -34.11
CA TRP A 292 9.89 -23.73 -33.65
C TRP A 292 9.81 -23.85 -32.14
N THR A 293 9.21 -22.85 -31.50
CA THR A 293 8.91 -22.86 -30.07
C THR A 293 7.44 -22.51 -29.87
N PHE A 294 6.70 -23.40 -29.28
CA PHE A 294 5.36 -23.19 -28.80
C PHE A 294 5.43 -22.92 -27.27
N ARG A 295 4.89 -21.82 -26.82
CA ARG A 295 4.79 -21.49 -25.41
C ARG A 295 3.32 -21.32 -25.03
N SER A 296 2.87 -22.09 -24.04
CA SER A 296 1.56 -21.96 -23.42
C SER A 296 1.75 -21.51 -21.98
N GLU A 297 1.06 -20.45 -21.59
CA GLU A 297 1.10 -19.90 -20.24
C GLU A 297 -0.31 -19.84 -19.66
N PHE A 298 -0.45 -20.33 -18.44
CA PHE A 298 -1.68 -20.23 -17.68
C PHE A 298 -1.38 -19.54 -16.35
N GLY A 299 -2.14 -18.49 -16.04
CA GLY A 299 -2.09 -17.76 -14.79
C GLY A 299 -3.45 -17.79 -14.11
N TYR A 300 -3.44 -17.99 -12.80
CA TYR A 300 -4.62 -17.92 -11.95
C TYR A 300 -4.32 -17.05 -10.73
N GLY A 301 -5.16 -16.06 -10.49
CA GLY A 301 -5.07 -15.16 -9.36
C GLY A 301 -6.36 -15.18 -8.55
N TRP A 302 -6.20 -15.21 -7.24
CA TRP A 302 -7.29 -15.09 -6.28
C TRP A 302 -6.90 -14.15 -5.17
N LYS A 303 -7.74 -13.13 -4.95
CA LYS A 303 -7.59 -12.14 -3.89
C LYS A 303 -8.85 -12.13 -3.04
N PHE A 304 -8.66 -12.14 -1.74
CA PHE A 304 -9.71 -12.00 -0.74
C PHE A 304 -9.35 -10.83 0.16
N ASP A 305 -10.22 -9.81 0.20
CA ASP A 305 -10.12 -8.66 1.08
C ASP A 305 -11.26 -8.74 2.11
N ASP A 306 -10.91 -8.65 3.38
CA ASP A 306 -11.83 -8.58 4.51
C ASP A 306 -11.52 -7.30 5.30
N THR A 307 -12.44 -6.35 5.26
CA THR A 307 -12.34 -5.08 5.98
C THR A 307 -13.41 -5.00 7.04
N GLU A 308 -12.98 -4.86 8.27
CA GLU A 308 -13.83 -4.62 9.43
C GLU A 308 -13.52 -3.23 9.96
N GLN A 309 -14.53 -2.40 10.13
CA GLN A 309 -14.39 -1.07 10.71
C GLN A 309 -15.52 -0.82 11.71
N TYR A 310 -15.13 -0.38 12.89
CA TYR A 310 -16.04 0.00 13.95
C TYR A 310 -15.79 1.45 14.35
N TRP A 311 -16.86 2.20 14.48
CA TRP A 311 -16.86 3.54 15.03
C TRP A 311 -17.65 3.54 16.31
N GLY A 312 -17.00 3.86 17.42
CA GLY A 312 -17.64 4.09 18.71
C GLY A 312 -18.41 5.41 18.72
N VAL A 313 -19.11 5.65 19.82
CA VAL A 313 -19.93 6.86 20.00
C VAL A 313 -19.12 8.14 19.79
N ASP A 314 -17.87 8.18 20.24
CA ASP A 314 -16.98 9.34 20.15
C ASP A 314 -16.31 9.51 18.78
N ALA A 315 -16.35 8.50 17.92
CA ALA A 315 -15.81 8.55 16.56
C ALA A 315 -16.71 9.33 15.60
N VAL A 316 -18.00 9.41 15.89
CA VAL A 316 -19.03 9.80 14.92
C VAL A 316 -19.44 11.25 15.12
N SER A 317 -18.71 12.19 14.53
CA SER A 317 -19.19 13.57 14.41
C SER A 317 -19.94 13.86 13.11
N ASN A 318 -19.71 13.09 12.05
CA ASN A 318 -20.39 13.22 10.77
C ASN A 318 -20.57 11.84 10.15
N SER A 319 -21.64 11.20 10.51
CA SER A 319 -21.99 9.91 9.94
C SER A 319 -22.28 10.04 8.45
N LYS A 320 -21.49 9.37 7.63
CA LYS A 320 -21.80 9.14 6.21
C LYS A 320 -23.17 8.47 6.04
N TYR A 321 -23.70 7.86 7.10
CA TYR A 321 -24.93 7.08 7.13
C TYR A 321 -26.04 7.71 8.00
N GLY A 322 -25.87 8.93 8.50
CA GLY A 322 -26.97 9.73 9.06
C GLY A 322 -27.31 9.52 10.52
N TYR A 323 -26.51 8.76 11.31
CA TYR A 323 -26.79 8.52 12.73
C TYR A 323 -25.72 9.16 13.61
N ASN A 324 -25.96 10.38 14.07
CA ASN A 324 -25.09 11.07 15.02
C ASN A 324 -25.17 10.40 16.39
N GLY A 325 -24.01 10.18 17.01
CA GLY A 325 -23.92 9.70 18.40
C GLY A 325 -24.24 8.22 18.65
N GLN A 326 -24.35 7.39 17.59
CA GLN A 326 -24.51 5.96 17.74
C GLN A 326 -23.33 5.18 17.17
N PRO A 327 -22.88 4.10 17.81
CA PRO A 327 -21.81 3.27 17.29
C PRO A 327 -22.23 2.62 15.96
N GLN A 328 -21.26 2.46 15.06
CA GLN A 328 -21.47 1.89 13.74
C GLN A 328 -20.44 0.81 13.45
N ALA A 329 -20.82 -0.19 12.67
CA ALA A 329 -19.91 -1.21 12.16
C ALA A 329 -20.05 -1.29 10.63
N TYR A 330 -18.93 -1.45 9.96
CA TYR A 330 -18.85 -1.69 8.54
C TYR A 330 -18.03 -2.94 8.26
N LEU A 331 -18.61 -3.85 7.52
CA LEU A 331 -18.00 -5.12 7.13
C LEU A 331 -18.01 -5.20 5.61
N LEU A 332 -16.83 -5.29 4.99
CA LEU A 332 -16.69 -5.46 3.56
C LEU A 332 -15.87 -6.71 3.28
N ARG A 333 -16.43 -7.64 2.54
CA ARG A 333 -15.75 -8.84 2.07
C ARG A 333 -15.78 -8.90 0.57
N GLU A 334 -14.61 -8.79 -0.04
CA GLU A 334 -14.45 -8.80 -1.48
C GLU A 334 -13.62 -10.01 -1.90
N LYS A 335 -14.08 -10.66 -2.96
CA LYS A 335 -13.37 -11.76 -3.58
C LYS A 335 -13.16 -11.46 -5.06
N THR A 336 -11.92 -11.37 -5.46
CA THR A 336 -11.54 -11.18 -6.86
C THR A 336 -10.86 -12.43 -7.38
N MET A 337 -11.32 -12.94 -8.51
CA MET A 337 -10.68 -14.05 -9.22
C MET A 337 -10.33 -13.61 -10.63
N SER A 338 -9.14 -13.98 -11.07
CA SER A 338 -8.67 -13.72 -12.41
C SER A 338 -7.96 -14.94 -12.97
N TRP A 339 -8.09 -15.15 -14.26
CA TRP A 339 -7.31 -16.15 -14.95
C TRP A 339 -6.89 -15.65 -16.32
N ARG A 340 -5.80 -16.18 -16.80
CA ARG A 340 -5.25 -15.84 -18.10
C ARG A 340 -4.68 -17.09 -18.74
N ASN A 341 -4.92 -17.24 -20.04
CA ASN A 341 -4.18 -18.17 -20.88
C ASN A 341 -3.58 -17.41 -22.06
N ALA A 342 -2.32 -17.63 -22.35
CA ALA A 342 -1.63 -17.06 -23.49
C ALA A 342 -0.83 -18.14 -24.22
N ASN A 343 -0.99 -18.18 -25.52
CA ASN A 343 -0.32 -19.14 -26.37
C ASN A 343 0.47 -18.38 -27.44
N THR A 344 1.75 -18.69 -27.58
CA THR A 344 2.63 -18.08 -28.58
C THR A 344 3.35 -19.15 -29.38
N LEU A 345 3.43 -18.94 -30.68
CA LEU A 345 4.20 -19.75 -31.58
C LEU A 345 5.31 -18.89 -32.20
N THR A 346 6.54 -19.24 -31.96
CA THR A 346 7.72 -18.54 -32.47
C THR A 346 8.47 -19.38 -33.44
N TYR A 347 8.80 -18.81 -34.61
CA TYR A 347 9.73 -19.39 -35.57
C TYR A 347 10.98 -18.53 -35.65
N ASP A 348 12.14 -19.09 -35.30
CA ASP A 348 13.45 -18.42 -35.34
C ASP A 348 14.34 -19.06 -36.41
N ASN A 349 14.61 -18.34 -37.51
CA ASN A 349 15.51 -18.77 -38.56
C ASN A 349 16.55 -17.69 -38.87
N LYS A 350 17.70 -17.80 -38.24
CA LYS A 350 18.83 -16.88 -38.42
C LYS A 350 19.42 -16.85 -39.81
N LYS A 351 19.02 -17.80 -40.71
CA LYS A 351 19.55 -17.91 -42.07
C LYS A 351 18.64 -17.31 -43.14
N LEU A 352 17.38 -16.96 -42.81
CA LEU A 352 16.38 -16.52 -43.78
C LEU A 352 16.75 -15.18 -44.46
N PHE A 353 17.56 -14.38 -43.82
CA PHE A 353 17.95 -13.03 -44.30
C PHE A 353 19.46 -12.87 -44.56
N LYS A 354 20.25 -13.93 -44.48
CA LYS A 354 21.69 -13.92 -44.83
C LYS A 354 21.96 -14.06 -46.34
N GLY A 355 21.22 -13.41 -47.18
CA GLY A 355 21.35 -13.58 -48.61
C GLY A 355 20.92 -12.38 -49.46
N ARG A 356 21.06 -11.17 -48.95
CA ARG A 356 20.98 -9.95 -49.77
C ARG A 356 21.90 -8.90 -49.12
N ASP A 357 23.16 -9.00 -49.43
CA ASP A 357 24.10 -7.89 -49.56
C ASP A 357 24.30 -7.64 -51.06
#